data_ce86f6b1b0f07c586224100e5e458b7e
#
_entry.id   ce86f6b1b0f07c586224100e5e458b7e
#
_cell.length_a   1.000
_cell.length_b   1.000
_cell.length_c   1.000
_cell.angle_alpha   90.00
_cell.angle_beta   90.00
_cell.angle_gamma   90.00
#
_symmetry.space_group_name_H-M   'P 1'
#
loop_
_entity.id
_entity.type
_entity.pdbx_description
1 polymer ?
#
loop_
_entity_poly.entity_id
_entity_poly.type
_entity_poly.pdbx_seq_one_letter_code
_entity_poly.pdbx_strand_id
1 'polypeptide(L)'
;MANFSEDIIQKVWEKATIVSGQDPNVWRQDQCKAWIGRNFYGNRKSEYGWEIDHITPTSIGGTDNLSNLRPLQWENNASRQAGRLSCKITSSGIHNTEL
;
A
#
# COMPACT_ATOMS: atom_id res chain seq x y z
N MET A 1 9.76 10.36 8.89
CA MET A 1 8.58 9.63 8.42
C MET A 1 7.34 10.46 8.67
N ALA A 2 6.50 10.63 7.67
CA ALA A 2 5.26 11.37 7.85
C ALA A 2 4.27 10.55 8.68
N ASN A 3 3.63 11.19 9.65
CA ASN A 3 2.54 10.60 10.41
C ASN A 3 1.22 11.05 9.78
N PHE A 4 0.39 10.09 9.41
CA PHE A 4 -0.91 10.36 8.82
C PHE A 4 -2.01 10.13 9.85
N SER A 5 -3.06 10.96 9.78
CA SER A 5 -4.24 10.77 10.63
C SER A 5 -4.97 9.48 10.24
N GLU A 6 -5.76 8.95 11.17
CA GLU A 6 -6.61 7.79 10.88
C GLU A 6 -7.55 8.04 9.70
N ASP A 7 -8.03 9.27 9.56
CA ASP A 7 -8.90 9.65 8.46
C ASP A 7 -8.19 9.53 7.10
N ILE A 8 -6.95 9.99 7.02
CA ILE A 8 -6.13 9.87 5.81
C ILE A 8 -5.76 8.42 5.54
N ILE A 9 -5.38 7.67 6.57
CA ILE A 9 -5.08 6.24 6.42
C ILE A 9 -6.28 5.50 5.82
N GLN A 10 -7.48 5.78 6.32
CA GLN A 10 -8.70 5.16 5.80
C GLN A 10 -8.96 5.55 4.34
N LYS A 11 -8.78 6.82 4.00
CA LYS A 11 -9.00 7.30 2.63
C LYS A 11 -7.99 6.69 1.65
N VAL A 12 -6.75 6.51 2.08
CA VAL A 12 -5.74 5.85 1.25
C VAL A 12 -6.05 4.35 1.11
N TRP A 13 -6.49 3.70 2.21
CA TRP A 13 -6.95 2.32 2.15
C TRP A 13 -8.03 2.13 1.08
N GLU A 14 -8.97 3.06 1.01
CA GLU A 14 -10.09 2.99 0.05
C GLU A 14 -9.66 3.13 -1.40
N LYS A 15 -8.43 3.54 -1.68
CA LYS A 15 -7.85 3.52 -3.04
C LYS A 15 -7.38 2.15 -3.47
N ALA A 16 -7.20 1.21 -2.54
CA ALA A 16 -6.75 -0.13 -2.86
C ALA A 16 -7.87 -0.90 -3.59
N THR A 17 -7.46 -1.91 -4.33
CA THR A 17 -8.38 -2.70 -5.15
C THR A 17 -9.24 -3.61 -4.28
N ILE A 18 -10.56 -3.52 -4.47
CA ILE A 18 -11.52 -4.45 -3.87
C ILE A 18 -11.43 -5.79 -4.61
N VAL A 19 -11.40 -6.88 -3.86
CA VAL A 19 -11.34 -8.22 -4.41
C VAL A 19 -12.67 -8.92 -4.17
N SER A 20 -13.28 -9.43 -5.24
CA SER A 20 -14.56 -10.13 -5.17
C SER A 20 -14.50 -11.29 -4.17
N GLY A 21 -15.49 -11.39 -3.30
CA GLY A 21 -15.56 -12.42 -2.28
C GLY A 21 -14.84 -12.10 -0.97
N GLN A 22 -14.16 -10.96 -0.89
CA GLN A 22 -13.46 -10.53 0.31
C GLN A 22 -14.12 -9.30 0.92
N ASP A 23 -14.07 -9.18 2.24
CA ASP A 23 -14.56 -7.99 2.94
C ASP A 23 -13.60 -6.82 2.67
N PRO A 24 -14.05 -5.78 1.95
CA PRO A 24 -13.16 -4.65 1.60
C PRO A 24 -12.75 -3.80 2.79
N ASN A 25 -13.35 -3.99 3.96
CA ASN A 25 -12.93 -3.33 5.19
C ASN A 25 -11.80 -4.07 5.88
N VAL A 26 -11.45 -5.26 5.42
CA VAL A 26 -10.44 -6.13 6.01
C VAL A 26 -9.32 -6.42 5.01
N TRP A 27 -9.66 -6.79 3.79
CA TRP A 27 -8.69 -7.23 2.77
C TRP A 27 -8.89 -6.49 1.47
N ARG A 28 -7.78 -5.96 0.92
CA ARG A 28 -7.72 -5.41 -0.44
C ARG A 28 -6.39 -5.81 -1.06
N GLN A 29 -6.18 -5.38 -2.29
CA GLN A 29 -4.88 -5.56 -2.97
C GLN A 29 -4.35 -4.21 -3.41
N ASP A 30 -3.02 -4.07 -3.36
CA ASP A 30 -2.37 -2.90 -3.93
C ASP A 30 -2.30 -3.01 -5.47
N GLN A 31 -1.71 -2.02 -6.12
CA GLN A 31 -1.64 -2.02 -7.60
C GLN A 31 -0.69 -3.08 -8.16
N CYS A 32 0.11 -3.72 -7.33
CA CYS A 32 0.93 -4.89 -7.69
C CYS A 32 0.16 -6.21 -7.50
N LYS A 33 -1.12 -6.13 -7.11
CA LYS A 33 -1.97 -7.27 -6.76
C LYS A 33 -1.48 -8.02 -5.51
N ALA A 34 -0.71 -7.37 -4.67
CA ALA A 34 -0.30 -7.93 -3.38
C ALA A 34 -1.42 -7.70 -2.36
N TRP A 35 -1.70 -8.73 -1.55
CA TRP A 35 -2.67 -8.61 -0.47
C TRP A 35 -2.19 -7.64 0.60
N ILE A 36 -3.09 -6.78 1.04
CA ILE A 36 -2.88 -5.89 2.19
C ILE A 36 -4.06 -6.03 3.14
N GLY A 37 -3.78 -5.97 4.44
CA GLY A 37 -4.81 -6.05 5.48
C GLY A 37 -4.98 -4.72 6.18
N ARG A 38 -6.24 -4.28 6.35
CA ARG A 38 -6.52 -2.95 6.93
C ARG A 38 -5.82 -2.75 8.27
N ASN A 39 -5.84 -3.77 9.12
CA ASN A 39 -5.27 -3.70 10.46
C ASN A 39 -3.75 -3.90 10.49
N PHE A 40 -3.12 -4.08 9.34
CA PHE A 40 -1.68 -4.28 9.24
C PHE A 40 -0.93 -3.04 8.75
N TYR A 41 -1.56 -1.87 8.83
CA TYR A 41 -0.90 -0.62 8.48
C TYR A 41 0.36 -0.43 9.30
N GLY A 42 1.50 -0.19 8.62
CA GLY A 42 2.79 0.04 9.25
C GLY A 42 3.46 -1.21 9.82
N ASN A 43 2.90 -2.39 9.63
CA ASN A 43 3.44 -3.63 10.21
C ASN A 43 4.29 -4.40 9.19
N ARG A 44 5.61 -4.22 9.26
CA ARG A 44 6.57 -4.91 8.40
C ARG A 44 6.85 -6.35 8.81
N LYS A 45 6.24 -6.82 9.89
CA LYS A 45 6.37 -8.21 10.33
C LYS A 45 5.31 -9.12 9.71
N SER A 46 4.32 -8.54 9.03
CA SER A 46 3.27 -9.28 8.35
C SER A 46 3.46 -9.17 6.84
N GLU A 47 3.20 -10.26 6.12
CA GLU A 47 3.16 -10.21 4.65
C GLU A 47 2.05 -9.28 4.14
N TYR A 48 1.04 -9.02 4.97
CA TYR A 48 -0.11 -8.15 4.63
C TYR A 48 0.09 -6.71 5.11
N GLY A 49 1.26 -6.39 5.66
CA GLY A 49 1.59 -5.05 6.08
C GLY A 49 1.62 -4.09 4.89
N TRP A 50 1.15 -2.87 5.11
CA TRP A 50 1.10 -1.87 4.05
C TRP A 50 1.45 -0.50 4.58
N GLU A 51 1.81 0.37 3.66
CA GLU A 51 2.26 1.72 3.99
C GLU A 51 1.68 2.69 2.98
N ILE A 52 1.63 3.96 3.36
CA ILE A 52 1.25 5.04 2.45
C ILE A 52 2.51 5.50 1.72
N ASP A 53 2.45 5.49 0.41
CA ASP A 53 3.55 5.93 -0.45
C ASP A 53 3.19 7.24 -1.15
N HIS A 54 4.18 8.13 -1.28
CA HIS A 54 4.06 9.34 -2.09
C HIS A 54 4.36 9.00 -3.54
N ILE A 55 3.37 9.18 -4.42
CA ILE A 55 3.53 8.92 -5.85
C ILE A 55 4.67 9.77 -6.41
N THR A 56 4.63 11.08 -6.14
CA THR A 56 5.77 11.97 -6.33
C THR A 56 6.50 12.10 -5.00
N PRO A 57 7.77 11.70 -4.92
CA PRO A 57 8.52 11.78 -3.66
C PRO A 57 8.58 13.19 -3.10
N THR A 58 8.55 13.30 -1.77
CA THR A 58 8.67 14.60 -1.10
C THR A 58 10.00 15.28 -1.42
N SER A 59 11.05 14.50 -1.67
CA SER A 59 12.38 15.04 -2.01
C SER A 59 12.40 15.83 -3.32
N ILE A 60 11.41 15.62 -4.19
CA ILE A 60 11.30 16.35 -5.45
C ILE A 60 9.97 17.11 -5.58
N GLY A 61 9.42 17.53 -4.44
CA GLY A 61 8.26 18.41 -4.39
C GLY A 61 6.92 17.73 -4.19
N GLY A 62 6.89 16.43 -3.95
CA GLY A 62 5.64 15.72 -3.66
C GLY A 62 5.02 16.19 -2.36
N THR A 63 3.69 16.26 -2.33
CA THR A 63 2.92 16.75 -1.19
C THR A 63 2.19 15.59 -0.49
N ASP A 64 1.60 15.91 0.67
CA ASP A 64 0.74 14.98 1.41
C ASP A 64 -0.72 15.06 0.95
N ASN A 65 -1.00 15.69 -0.19
CA ASN A 65 -2.35 15.67 -0.76
C ASN A 65 -2.77 14.25 -1.07
N LEU A 66 -4.03 13.94 -0.82
CA LEU A 66 -4.57 12.60 -1.04
C LEU A 66 -4.31 12.10 -2.47
N SER A 67 -4.36 13.02 -3.45
CA SER A 67 -4.07 12.68 -4.86
C SER A 67 -2.65 12.19 -5.10
N ASN A 68 -1.73 12.48 -4.17
CA ASN A 68 -0.32 12.06 -4.25
C ASN A 68 0.00 10.84 -3.38
N LEU A 69 -1.00 10.24 -2.76
CA LEU A 69 -0.82 9.12 -1.83
C LEU A 69 -1.42 7.85 -2.42
N ARG A 70 -0.77 6.73 -2.16
CA ARG A 70 -1.28 5.41 -2.57
C ARG A 70 -0.92 4.35 -1.53
N PRO A 71 -1.74 3.29 -1.39
CA PRO A 71 -1.40 2.19 -0.50
C PRO A 71 -0.50 1.19 -1.23
N LEU A 72 0.58 0.76 -0.59
CA LEU A 72 1.44 -0.30 -1.11
C LEU A 72 1.75 -1.30 -0.01
N GLN A 73 1.76 -2.58 -0.37
CA GLN A 73 2.34 -3.60 0.49
C GLN A 73 3.78 -3.18 0.81
N TRP A 74 4.23 -3.40 2.04
CA TRP A 74 5.44 -2.76 2.54
C TRP A 74 6.71 -3.10 1.74
N GLU A 75 6.81 -4.33 1.19
CA GLU A 75 7.98 -4.71 0.39
C GLU A 75 7.95 -4.03 -0.98
N ASN A 76 6.76 -3.85 -1.56
CA ASN A 76 6.61 -3.08 -2.79
C ASN A 76 6.99 -1.62 -2.57
N ASN A 77 6.61 -1.07 -1.41
CA ASN A 77 7.00 0.30 -1.07
C ASN A 77 8.52 0.42 -0.89
N ALA A 78 9.13 -0.52 -0.20
CA ALA A 78 10.58 -0.51 0.04
C ALA A 78 11.38 -0.71 -1.23
N SER A 79 10.81 -1.39 -2.24
CA SER A 79 11.50 -1.72 -3.48
C SER A 79 11.41 -0.62 -4.54
N ARG A 80 10.56 0.41 -4.35
CA ARG A 80 10.43 1.47 -5.33
C ARG A 80 11.70 2.31 -5.41
N GLN A 81 11.96 2.90 -6.57
CA GLN A 81 13.12 3.75 -6.79
C GLN A 81 12.68 5.09 -7.36
N ALA A 82 13.02 6.19 -6.67
CA ALA A 82 12.70 7.55 -7.09
C ALA A 82 11.21 7.74 -7.41
N GLY A 83 10.33 7.15 -6.61
CA GLY A 83 8.88 7.19 -6.82
C GLY A 83 8.36 6.20 -7.85
N ARG A 84 9.24 5.50 -8.56
CA ARG A 84 8.84 4.52 -9.57
C ARG A 84 8.54 3.20 -8.88
N LEU A 85 7.33 2.70 -9.09
CA LEU A 85 6.93 1.42 -8.56
C LEU A 85 7.59 0.29 -9.35
N SER A 86 8.23 -0.62 -8.61
CA SER A 86 8.73 -1.87 -9.15
C SER A 86 8.10 -2.98 -8.30
N CYS A 87 7.13 -3.68 -8.87
CA CYS A 87 6.41 -4.70 -8.12
C CYS A 87 7.32 -5.87 -7.80
N LYS A 88 7.66 -6.02 -6.53
CA LYS A 88 8.42 -7.14 -6.01
C LYS A 88 7.52 -8.26 -5.54
N ILE A 89 6.35 -7.89 -5.00
CA ILE A 89 5.41 -8.81 -4.35
C ILE A 89 4.08 -8.75 -5.09
N THR A 90 3.48 -9.91 -5.30
CA THR A 90 2.14 -10.08 -5.83
C THR A 90 1.41 -11.14 -5.00
N SER A 91 0.19 -11.47 -5.35
CA SER A 91 -0.57 -12.50 -4.63
C SER A 91 -0.47 -13.86 -5.30
N SER A 92 -0.59 -14.90 -4.47
CA SER A 92 -0.78 -16.28 -4.87
C SER A 92 -1.82 -16.88 -3.92
N GLY A 93 -3.06 -17.05 -4.37
CA GLY A 93 -4.16 -17.44 -3.50
C GLY A 93 -4.38 -16.39 -2.41
N ILE A 94 -4.39 -16.81 -1.16
CA ILE A 94 -4.59 -15.93 -0.01
C ILE A 94 -3.27 -15.42 0.58
N HIS A 95 -2.16 -15.76 -0.03
CA HIS A 95 -0.83 -15.32 0.41
C HIS A 95 -0.18 -14.42 -0.62
N ASN A 96 0.87 -13.75 -0.20
CA ASN A 96 1.74 -12.99 -1.10
C ASN A 96 2.96 -13.83 -1.47
N THR A 97 3.52 -13.53 -2.63
CA THR A 97 4.71 -14.21 -3.14
C THR A 97 5.57 -13.22 -3.91
N GLU A 98 6.83 -13.54 -4.07
CA GLU A 98 7.72 -12.74 -4.92
C GLU A 98 7.40 -12.95 -6.40
N LEU A 99 7.52 -11.85 -7.13
CA LEU A 99 7.44 -11.88 -8.59
C LEU A 99 8.72 -12.45 -9.21
#